data_1ab7ef03257eb49db6fdfd616e8f2e47
#
_entry.id   1ab7ef03257eb49db6fdfd616e8f2e47
#
_cell.length_a   1.000
_cell.length_b   1.000
_cell.length_c   1.000
_cell.angle_alpha   90.00
_cell.angle_beta   90.00
_cell.angle_gamma   90.00
#
_symmetry.space_group_name_H-M   'P 1'
#
loop_
_entity.id
_entity.type
_entity.pdbx_description
1 polymer ?
#
loop_
_entity_poly.entity_id
_entity_poly.type
_entity_poly.pdbx_seq_one_letter_code
_entity_poly.pdbx_strand_id
1 'polypeptide(L)'
;MAYPLDPMVKTYDMPKQQVSKKVLPISGILCAVYGLEELPPQAKEVSCLFALHARGVTMASMEHMAMMAVADWNQRLAEGRVEPSERNKGLIAVCFDQRNHGSREIDRVCNEAWRNGNPNHAQDMWATFRQFSPSFLEGNTGSN
;
A
#
# COMPACT_ATOMS: atom_id res chain seq x y z
N MET A 1 -26.17 19.20 -21.02
CA MET A 1 -26.15 17.73 -20.81
C MET A 1 -25.37 17.47 -19.53
N ALA A 2 -26.03 17.00 -18.48
CA ALA A 2 -25.32 16.57 -17.28
C ALA A 2 -24.69 15.21 -17.59
N TYR A 3 -23.38 15.10 -17.38
CA TYR A 3 -22.71 13.79 -17.45
C TYR A 3 -23.33 12.88 -16.39
N PRO A 4 -23.65 11.61 -16.71
CA PRO A 4 -24.09 10.68 -15.68
C PRO A 4 -23.04 10.65 -14.58
N LEU A 5 -23.49 10.77 -13.33
CA LEU A 5 -22.62 10.69 -12.16
C LEU A 5 -21.71 9.48 -12.33
N ASP A 6 -20.39 9.72 -12.29
CA ASP A 6 -19.37 8.70 -12.36
C ASP A 6 -19.72 7.57 -11.36
N PRO A 7 -19.97 6.34 -11.82
CA PRO A 7 -20.30 5.23 -10.93
C PRO A 7 -19.21 4.98 -9.87
N MET A 8 -18.00 5.50 -10.09
CA MET A 8 -16.89 5.46 -9.10
C MET A 8 -17.16 6.37 -7.89
N VAL A 9 -17.96 7.43 -8.01
CA VAL A 9 -18.26 8.33 -6.88
C VAL A 9 -18.97 7.62 -5.73
N LYS A 10 -19.74 6.57 -6.01
CA LYS A 10 -20.42 5.76 -4.98
C LYS A 10 -19.51 4.75 -4.27
N THR A 11 -18.30 4.50 -4.79
CA THR A 11 -17.37 3.52 -4.21
C THR A 11 -16.40 4.12 -3.20
N TYR A 12 -16.44 5.45 -3.02
CA TYR A 12 -15.55 6.16 -2.09
C TYR A 12 -16.17 6.43 -0.71
N ASP A 13 -17.35 5.89 -0.43
CA ASP A 13 -17.88 5.93 0.93
C ASP A 13 -16.94 5.19 1.88
N MET A 14 -16.62 5.83 3.02
CA MET A 14 -15.81 5.18 4.05
C MET A 14 -16.42 3.83 4.42
N PRO A 15 -15.61 2.78 4.56
CA PRO A 15 -16.12 1.47 4.93
C PRO A 15 -16.87 1.60 6.26
N LYS A 16 -18.05 1.02 6.33
CA LYS A 16 -18.86 0.99 7.56
C LYS A 16 -18.19 0.22 8.68
N GLN A 17 -17.32 -0.72 8.31
CA GLN A 17 -16.53 -1.51 9.24
C GLN A 17 -15.20 -0.82 9.51
N GLN A 18 -14.90 -0.61 10.78
CA GLN A 18 -13.59 -0.12 11.19
C GLN A 18 -12.54 -1.20 10.91
N VAL A 19 -11.42 -0.81 10.32
CA VAL A 19 -10.28 -1.68 10.01
C VAL A 19 -9.12 -1.30 10.94
N SER A 20 -8.52 -2.30 11.57
CA SER A 20 -7.36 -2.10 12.44
C SER A 20 -6.16 -1.55 11.68
N LYS A 21 -5.38 -0.70 12.34
CA LYS A 21 -4.14 -0.12 11.81
C LYS A 21 -3.03 -0.30 12.82
N LYS A 22 -1.91 -0.90 12.40
CA LYS A 22 -0.67 -0.95 13.19
C LYS A 22 0.50 -0.40 12.37
N VAL A 23 1.36 0.36 13.03
CA VAL A 23 2.62 0.82 12.41
C VAL A 23 3.74 -0.04 12.94
N LEU A 24 4.40 -0.77 12.06
CA LEU A 24 5.43 -1.75 12.38
C LEU A 24 6.74 -1.41 11.63
N PRO A 25 7.89 -1.50 12.30
CA PRO A 25 9.18 -1.44 11.62
C PRO A 25 9.48 -2.80 10.97
N ILE A 26 9.43 -2.85 9.64
CA ILE A 26 9.73 -4.06 8.86
C ILE A 26 11.02 -3.80 8.08
N SER A 27 12.07 -4.55 8.39
CA SER A 27 13.40 -4.35 7.77
C SER A 27 13.89 -2.90 7.80
N GLY A 28 13.62 -2.18 8.88
CA GLY A 28 14.00 -0.77 9.06
C GLY A 28 13.09 0.25 8.36
N ILE A 29 12.00 -0.19 7.73
CA ILE A 29 11.01 0.68 7.09
C ILE A 29 9.75 0.70 7.96
N LEU A 30 9.24 1.90 8.28
CA LEU A 30 7.95 2.04 8.94
C LEU A 30 6.82 1.71 7.97
N CYS A 31 6.08 0.65 8.28
CA CYS A 31 4.96 0.17 7.48
C CYS A 31 3.66 0.33 8.26
N ALA A 32 2.67 0.98 7.67
CA ALA A 32 1.30 0.95 8.17
C ALA A 32 0.62 -0.31 7.63
N VAL A 33 0.22 -1.21 8.53
CA VAL A 33 -0.42 -2.49 8.22
C VAL A 33 -1.88 -2.40 8.65
N TYR A 34 -2.79 -2.70 7.75
CA TYR A 34 -4.24 -2.65 7.94
C TYR A 34 -4.82 -4.05 7.91
N GLY A 35 -5.77 -4.36 8.80
CA GLY A 35 -6.54 -5.60 8.77
C GLY A 35 -5.92 -6.76 9.54
N LEU A 36 -4.93 -6.53 10.40
CA LEU A 36 -4.31 -7.61 11.19
C LEU A 36 -5.25 -8.22 12.22
N GLU A 37 -6.12 -7.40 12.84
CA GLU A 37 -7.01 -7.86 13.90
C GLU A 37 -8.29 -8.51 13.34
N GLU A 38 -8.59 -8.23 12.08
CA GLU A 38 -9.74 -8.76 11.35
C GLU A 38 -9.42 -10.05 10.58
N LEU A 39 -8.19 -10.55 10.64
CA LEU A 39 -7.84 -11.82 10.00
C LEU A 39 -8.70 -12.95 10.57
N PRO A 40 -9.36 -13.75 9.70
CA PRO A 40 -10.15 -14.89 10.16
C PRO A 40 -9.27 -15.88 10.96
N PRO A 41 -9.70 -16.35 12.14
CA PRO A 41 -8.91 -17.30 12.94
C PRO A 41 -8.57 -18.59 12.20
N GLN A 42 -9.39 -18.97 11.24
CA GLN A 42 -9.22 -20.15 10.39
C GLN A 42 -8.43 -19.87 9.11
N ALA A 43 -7.93 -18.65 8.90
CA ALA A 43 -7.18 -18.30 7.69
C ALA A 43 -5.91 -19.16 7.60
N LYS A 44 -5.80 -19.92 6.52
CA LYS A 44 -4.61 -20.74 6.21
C LYS A 44 -3.59 -19.94 5.40
N GLU A 45 -4.06 -18.94 4.69
CA GLU A 45 -3.27 -18.08 3.82
C GLU A 45 -3.65 -16.63 4.06
N VAL A 46 -2.69 -15.74 3.97
CA VAL A 46 -2.90 -14.29 4.06
C VAL A 46 -2.34 -13.65 2.79
N SER A 47 -3.22 -13.01 2.04
CA SER A 47 -2.84 -12.15 0.93
C SER A 47 -2.41 -10.79 1.45
N CYS A 48 -1.38 -10.21 0.86
CA CYS A 48 -0.87 -8.89 1.20
C CYS A 48 -1.03 -7.94 0.01
N LEU A 49 -1.84 -6.89 0.19
CA LEU A 49 -1.97 -5.80 -0.77
C LEU A 49 -0.95 -4.71 -0.43
N PHE A 50 0.02 -4.49 -1.29
CA PHE A 50 0.91 -3.34 -1.19
C PHE A 50 0.25 -2.12 -1.86
N ALA A 51 -0.10 -1.12 -1.06
CA ALA A 51 -0.66 0.14 -1.55
C ALA A 51 0.42 1.23 -1.54
N LEU A 52 0.96 1.51 -2.72
CA LEU A 52 2.08 2.42 -2.91
C LEU A 52 1.59 3.80 -3.33
N HIS A 53 2.04 4.83 -2.65
CA HIS A 53 1.68 6.20 -2.94
C HIS A 53 2.38 6.78 -4.18
N ALA A 54 1.81 7.83 -4.76
CA ALA A 54 2.41 8.56 -5.85
C ALA A 54 3.57 9.45 -5.37
N ARG A 55 4.39 9.93 -6.31
CA ARG A 55 5.45 10.91 -6.03
C ARG A 55 4.85 12.20 -5.45
N GLY A 56 5.55 12.78 -4.48
CA GLY A 56 5.17 14.05 -3.86
C GLY A 56 4.11 13.95 -2.76
N VAL A 57 3.66 12.71 -2.42
CA VAL A 57 2.78 12.44 -1.29
C VAL A 57 3.41 11.39 -0.36
N THR A 58 2.71 10.98 0.68
CA THR A 58 3.20 10.00 1.66
C THR A 58 2.29 8.77 1.73
N MET A 59 2.70 7.74 2.48
CA MET A 59 1.90 6.55 2.72
C MET A 59 0.50 6.86 3.25
N ALA A 60 0.32 7.98 3.96
CA ALA A 60 -0.97 8.39 4.49
C ALA A 60 -2.02 8.61 3.39
N SER A 61 -1.61 8.97 2.17
CA SER A 61 -2.53 9.13 1.04
C SER A 61 -3.19 7.82 0.59
N MET A 62 -2.62 6.67 0.97
CA MET A 62 -3.11 5.34 0.61
C MET A 62 -4.01 4.72 1.69
N GLU A 63 -4.12 5.35 2.87
CA GLU A 63 -4.85 4.82 4.02
C GLU A 63 -6.30 4.46 3.67
N HIS A 64 -7.01 5.38 3.04
CA HIS A 64 -8.40 5.15 2.65
C HIS A 64 -8.56 3.94 1.73
N MET A 65 -7.73 3.83 0.69
CA MET A 65 -7.76 2.70 -0.25
C MET A 65 -7.43 1.38 0.46
N ALA A 66 -6.42 1.37 1.33
CA ALA A 66 -6.02 0.20 2.09
C ALA A 66 -7.16 -0.30 3.00
N MET A 67 -7.79 0.61 3.74
CA MET A 67 -8.92 0.30 4.60
C MET A 67 -10.13 -0.23 3.81
N MET A 68 -10.46 0.41 2.68
CA MET A 68 -11.57 -0.03 1.83
C MET A 68 -11.36 -1.42 1.27
N ALA A 69 -10.15 -1.73 0.80
CA ALA A 69 -9.84 -3.05 0.24
C ALA A 69 -10.02 -4.16 1.28
N VAL A 70 -9.50 -3.94 2.50
CA VAL A 70 -9.63 -4.91 3.60
C VAL A 70 -11.08 -5.05 4.05
N ALA A 71 -11.79 -3.93 4.21
CA ALA A 71 -13.20 -3.95 4.64
C ALA A 71 -14.11 -4.65 3.60
N ASP A 72 -13.92 -4.37 2.30
CA ASP A 72 -14.68 -5.04 1.24
C ASP A 72 -14.41 -6.55 1.21
N TRP A 73 -13.14 -6.95 1.36
CA TRP A 73 -12.78 -8.37 1.45
C TRP A 73 -13.49 -9.05 2.62
N ASN A 74 -13.40 -8.47 3.81
CA ASN A 74 -14.00 -9.03 5.01
C ASN A 74 -15.52 -9.08 4.91
N GLN A 75 -16.14 -8.07 4.31
CA GLN A 75 -17.58 -8.07 4.06
C GLN A 75 -17.98 -9.19 3.08
N ARG A 76 -17.25 -9.38 1.99
CA ARG A 76 -17.53 -10.46 1.02
C ARG A 76 -17.38 -11.84 1.65
N LEU A 77 -16.37 -12.02 2.51
CA LEU A 77 -16.21 -13.25 3.28
C LEU A 77 -17.42 -13.51 4.19
N ALA A 78 -17.85 -12.51 4.95
CA ALA A 78 -18.98 -12.61 5.86
C ALA A 78 -20.30 -12.90 5.13
N GLU A 79 -20.50 -12.34 3.95
CA GLU A 79 -21.68 -12.54 3.11
C GLU A 79 -21.60 -13.80 2.23
N GLY A 80 -20.50 -14.55 2.28
CA GLY A 80 -20.32 -15.74 1.45
C GLY A 80 -20.15 -15.45 -0.05
N ARG A 81 -19.82 -14.21 -0.42
CA ARG A 81 -19.66 -13.74 -1.80
C ARG A 81 -18.24 -13.93 -2.36
N VAL A 82 -17.53 -14.92 -1.84
CA VAL A 82 -16.18 -15.31 -2.31
C VAL A 82 -16.24 -16.76 -2.81
N GLU A 83 -15.35 -17.08 -3.73
CA GLU A 83 -15.21 -18.45 -4.22
C GLU A 83 -14.88 -19.41 -3.07
N PRO A 84 -15.34 -20.68 -3.12
CA PRO A 84 -15.06 -21.65 -2.06
C PRO A 84 -13.57 -21.82 -1.73
N SER A 85 -12.68 -21.70 -2.74
CA SER A 85 -11.22 -21.78 -2.59
C SER A 85 -10.64 -20.60 -1.82
N GLU A 86 -11.35 -19.47 -1.77
CA GLU A 86 -10.88 -18.23 -1.15
C GLU A 86 -11.38 -18.04 0.30
N ARG A 87 -12.32 -18.87 0.75
CA ARG A 87 -12.98 -18.70 2.07
C ARG A 87 -12.06 -18.81 3.28
N ASN A 88 -10.89 -19.44 3.10
CA ASN A 88 -9.89 -19.61 4.15
C ASN A 88 -8.71 -18.65 4.01
N LYS A 89 -8.87 -17.58 3.21
CA LYS A 89 -7.83 -16.57 3.00
C LYS A 89 -8.16 -15.29 3.75
N GLY A 90 -7.14 -14.72 4.39
CA GLY A 90 -7.20 -13.38 4.95
C GLY A 90 -6.61 -12.35 3.98
N LEU A 91 -6.95 -11.07 4.17
CA LEU A 91 -6.34 -9.96 3.46
C LEU A 91 -5.81 -8.94 4.46
N ILE A 92 -4.57 -8.54 4.28
CA ILE A 92 -4.00 -7.34 4.89
C ILE A 92 -3.58 -6.36 3.80
N ALA A 93 -3.55 -5.07 4.14
CA ALA A 93 -2.96 -4.07 3.27
C ALA A 93 -1.76 -3.42 3.97
N VAL A 94 -0.71 -3.16 3.20
CA VAL A 94 0.54 -2.58 3.71
C VAL A 94 0.87 -1.33 2.90
N CYS A 95 1.07 -0.23 3.62
CA CYS A 95 1.53 1.04 3.07
C CYS A 95 2.84 1.42 3.73
N PHE A 96 3.77 1.98 2.97
CA PHE A 96 5.00 2.56 3.51
C PHE A 96 5.45 3.73 2.63
N ASP A 97 6.24 4.61 3.22
CA ASP A 97 6.82 5.71 2.46
C ASP A 97 7.88 5.17 1.49
N GLN A 98 7.73 5.51 0.22
CA GLN A 98 8.73 5.19 -0.79
C GLN A 98 10.04 5.90 -0.49
N ARG A 99 11.12 5.48 -1.16
CA ARG A 99 12.42 6.12 -1.03
C ARG A 99 12.29 7.64 -1.16
N ASN A 100 12.90 8.35 -0.23
CA ASN A 100 12.97 9.81 -0.16
C ASN A 100 11.60 10.50 -0.04
N HIS A 101 10.57 9.82 0.51
CA HIS A 101 9.26 10.40 0.79
C HIS A 101 8.90 10.22 2.27
N GLY A 102 8.09 11.14 2.81
CA GLY A 102 7.54 11.07 4.16
C GLY A 102 8.60 10.80 5.23
N SER A 103 8.45 9.72 5.99
CA SER A 103 9.39 9.32 7.06
C SER A 103 10.79 8.94 6.55
N ARG A 104 10.96 8.76 5.24
CA ARG A 104 12.22 8.39 4.59
C ARG A 104 12.81 9.53 3.75
N GLU A 105 12.28 10.75 3.88
CA GLU A 105 12.78 11.93 3.16
C GLU A 105 14.17 12.33 3.67
N ILE A 106 15.13 12.44 2.75
CA ILE A 106 16.50 12.89 3.00
C ILE A 106 16.76 14.20 2.27
N ASP A 107 16.33 14.29 1.00
CA ASP A 107 16.51 15.45 0.16
C ASP A 107 15.23 15.68 -0.68
N ARG A 108 14.53 16.74 -0.35
CA ARG A 108 13.28 17.11 -1.01
C ARG A 108 13.45 17.41 -2.50
N VAL A 109 14.61 17.95 -2.90
CA VAL A 109 14.89 18.28 -4.32
C VAL A 109 14.83 17.02 -5.19
N CYS A 110 15.26 15.87 -4.65
CA CYS A 110 15.22 14.59 -5.37
C CYS A 110 13.78 14.13 -5.73
N ASN A 111 12.75 14.70 -5.09
CA ASN A 111 11.35 14.45 -5.42
C ASN A 111 10.79 15.41 -6.48
N GLU A 112 11.56 16.40 -6.88
CA GLU A 112 11.12 17.41 -7.84
C GLU A 112 11.39 16.98 -9.29
N ALA A 113 10.64 17.58 -10.23
CA ALA A 113 10.90 17.42 -11.66
C ALA A 113 12.06 18.31 -12.11
N TRP A 114 12.62 18.06 -13.29
CA TRP A 114 13.66 18.91 -13.89
C TRP A 114 13.28 20.39 -13.89
N ARG A 115 12.04 20.69 -14.31
CA ARG A 115 11.53 22.07 -14.34
C ARG A 115 11.48 22.76 -12.97
N ASN A 116 11.51 21.98 -11.90
CA ASN A 116 11.45 22.45 -10.51
C ASN A 116 12.84 22.42 -9.84
N GLY A 117 13.92 22.24 -10.62
CA GLY A 117 15.30 22.37 -10.15
C GLY A 117 16.00 21.07 -9.79
N ASN A 118 15.44 19.89 -10.11
CA ASN A 118 16.16 18.62 -9.92
C ASN A 118 16.89 18.19 -11.20
N PRO A 119 18.23 18.38 -11.31
CA PRO A 119 18.98 17.97 -12.48
C PRO A 119 19.09 16.45 -12.63
N ASN A 120 18.90 15.70 -11.54
CA ASN A 120 19.04 14.25 -11.48
C ASN A 120 17.69 13.50 -11.49
N HIS A 121 16.61 14.17 -11.94
CA HIS A 121 15.26 13.62 -11.88
C HIS A 121 15.15 12.19 -12.42
N ALA A 122 15.78 11.86 -13.55
CA ALA A 122 15.71 10.52 -14.13
C ALA A 122 16.36 9.46 -13.22
N GLN A 123 17.50 9.76 -12.63
CA GLN A 123 18.22 8.88 -11.72
C GLN A 123 17.43 8.65 -10.43
N ASP A 124 16.82 9.70 -9.89
CA ASP A 124 16.03 9.62 -8.67
C ASP A 124 14.76 8.81 -8.90
N MET A 125 14.08 9.01 -10.03
CA MET A 125 12.93 8.19 -10.43
C MET A 125 13.31 6.73 -10.61
N TRP A 126 14.42 6.46 -11.30
CA TRP A 126 14.91 5.10 -11.47
C TRP A 126 15.23 4.42 -10.13
N ALA A 127 15.85 5.15 -9.20
CA ALA A 127 16.15 4.65 -7.87
C ALA A 127 14.88 4.33 -7.05
N THR A 128 13.80 5.08 -7.24
CA THR A 128 12.50 4.80 -6.62
C THR A 128 11.90 3.50 -7.16
N PHE A 129 11.95 3.26 -8.47
CA PHE A 129 11.46 2.01 -9.04
C PHE A 129 12.29 0.80 -8.64
N ARG A 130 13.61 0.93 -8.58
CA ARG A 130 14.51 -0.17 -8.22
C ARG A 130 14.32 -0.71 -6.80
N GLN A 131 13.75 0.06 -5.87
CA GLN A 131 13.50 -0.43 -4.52
C GLN A 131 12.56 -1.65 -4.48
N PHE A 132 11.79 -1.88 -5.55
CA PHE A 132 10.87 -3.02 -5.68
C PHE A 132 11.44 -4.15 -6.54
N SER A 133 12.68 -4.05 -7.02
CA SER A 133 13.30 -5.11 -7.80
C SER A 133 13.62 -6.33 -6.92
N PRO A 134 13.35 -7.56 -7.37
CA PRO A 134 13.70 -8.79 -6.64
C PRO A 134 15.16 -8.84 -6.18
N SER A 135 16.10 -8.33 -6.97
CA SER A 135 17.53 -8.25 -6.63
C SER A 135 17.84 -7.35 -5.44
N PHE A 136 16.93 -6.46 -5.06
CA PHE A 136 17.04 -5.65 -3.85
C PHE A 136 16.46 -6.39 -2.63
N LEU A 137 15.45 -7.24 -2.85
CA LEU A 137 14.80 -8.06 -1.81
C LEU A 137 15.65 -9.30 -1.44
N GLU A 138 16.46 -9.79 -2.37
CA GLU A 138 17.48 -10.80 -2.13
C GLU A 138 18.70 -10.12 -1.50
N GLY A 139 18.52 -9.57 -0.28
CA GLY A 139 19.59 -8.88 0.44
C GLY A 139 20.88 -9.66 0.36
N ASN A 140 21.88 -9.01 -0.22
CA ASN A 140 23.30 -9.31 -0.23
C ASN A 140 23.71 -10.43 0.74
N THR A 141 23.41 -11.69 0.39
CA THR A 141 24.03 -12.84 1.00
C THR A 141 25.45 -12.89 0.47
N GLY A 142 26.27 -11.97 1.04
CA GLY A 142 27.70 -11.97 0.79
C GLY A 142 28.25 -13.35 1.11
N SER A 143 28.57 -14.09 0.08
CA SER A 143 29.48 -15.20 0.16
C SER A 143 30.89 -14.62 0.45
N ASN A 144 31.34 -14.80 1.67
CA ASN A 144 32.78 -14.83 1.95
C ASN A 144 33.36 -16.13 1.39
#